data_6a3f25fe5a4833196d85f349e6f8d45c
#
_entry.id   6a3f25fe5a4833196d85f349e6f8d45c
#
_cell.length_a   1.000
_cell.length_b   1.000
_cell.length_c   1.000
_cell.angle_alpha   90.00
_cell.angle_beta   90.00
_cell.angle_gamma   90.00
#
_symmetry.space_group_name_H-M   'P 1'
#
loop_
_entity.id
_entity.type
_entity.pdbx_description
1 polymer ?
#
loop_
_entity_poly.entity_id
_entity_poly.type
_entity_poly.pdbx_seq_one_letter_code
_entity_poly.pdbx_strand_id
1 'polypeptide(L)'
;MGGLDQVELGFHGLRLEIQDKKKKEKKVILDGSIQGKASPGRMLAIMGPSGAGKSSVLHALAGRIKEQSKVDLYGERFINGHPVTGDSMIPAAVIEQEVNFFPHMSVRETLNFRVELKLGSRLKKKNRDKIVNDLLKQLRLEKSADTRVGNASIRGISGGERRRLSIAVELISSPSLIFLDEPTSGKNNKKWNRSLLDMVHLISTWL
;
A
#
# COMPACT_ATOMS: atom_id res chain seq x y z
N MET A 1 -10.36 -13.86 16.76
CA MET A 1 -10.08 -13.16 15.50
C MET A 1 -11.36 -12.40 15.20
N GLY A 2 -11.38 -11.09 15.42
CA GLY A 2 -12.47 -10.23 14.97
C GLY A 2 -12.50 -10.30 13.45
N GLY A 3 -13.68 -10.52 12.85
CA GLY A 3 -13.82 -10.46 11.41
C GLY A 3 -13.32 -9.11 10.92
N LEU A 4 -12.56 -9.10 9.82
CA LEU A 4 -12.17 -7.86 9.16
C LEU A 4 -13.47 -7.17 8.76
N ASP A 5 -13.68 -5.94 9.26
CA ASP A 5 -14.85 -5.17 8.88
C ASP A 5 -14.81 -4.98 7.36
N GLN A 6 -15.85 -5.43 6.70
CA GLN A 6 -15.99 -5.25 5.26
C GLN A 6 -16.08 -3.76 4.97
N VAL A 7 -15.05 -3.23 4.29
CA VAL A 7 -14.95 -1.81 3.99
C VAL A 7 -15.30 -1.57 2.53
N GLU A 8 -16.29 -0.72 2.32
CA GLU A 8 -16.61 -0.13 1.03
C GLU A 8 -16.06 1.29 0.98
N LEU A 9 -15.28 1.61 -0.03
CA LEU A 9 -14.76 2.96 -0.27
C LEU A 9 -15.49 3.61 -1.44
N GLY A 10 -16.23 4.68 -1.18
CA GLY A 10 -16.78 5.57 -2.21
C GLY A 10 -15.97 6.86 -2.30
N PHE A 11 -15.95 7.49 -3.47
CA PHE A 11 -15.34 8.81 -3.67
C PHE A 11 -15.98 9.55 -4.83
N HIS A 12 -16.04 10.87 -4.68
CA HIS A 12 -16.66 11.76 -5.66
C HIS A 12 -15.95 13.11 -5.70
N GLY A 13 -15.80 13.67 -6.92
CA GLY A 13 -15.33 15.03 -7.11
C GLY A 13 -13.89 15.30 -6.68
N LEU A 14 -13.01 14.31 -6.70
CA LEU A 14 -11.63 14.47 -6.24
C LEU A 14 -10.87 15.48 -7.10
N ARG A 15 -10.50 16.62 -6.51
CA ARG A 15 -9.72 17.68 -7.12
C ARG A 15 -8.48 17.96 -6.28
N LEU A 16 -7.32 17.95 -6.91
CA LEU A 16 -6.03 18.20 -6.27
C LEU A 16 -5.34 19.36 -6.99
N GLU A 17 -5.04 20.41 -6.24
CA GLU A 17 -4.30 21.57 -6.70
C GLU A 17 -3.00 21.72 -5.93
N ILE A 18 -1.92 22.02 -6.63
CA ILE A 18 -0.60 22.26 -6.04
C ILE A 18 -0.10 23.63 -6.50
N GLN A 19 0.30 24.49 -5.57
CA GLN A 19 0.87 25.78 -5.88
C GLN A 19 2.32 25.62 -6.38
N ASP A 20 2.58 26.05 -7.61
CA ASP A 20 3.94 26.09 -8.17
C ASP A 20 4.76 27.19 -7.46
N LYS A 21 5.90 26.80 -6.87
CA LYS A 21 6.79 27.72 -6.16
C LYS A 21 7.37 28.83 -7.05
N LYS A 22 7.50 28.57 -8.35
CA LYS A 22 8.16 29.49 -9.29
C LYS A 22 7.18 30.44 -9.96
N LYS A 23 5.98 29.96 -10.31
CA LYS A 23 5.00 30.73 -11.11
C LYS A 23 3.91 31.40 -10.30
N LYS A 24 3.78 31.12 -9.00
CA LYS A 24 2.65 31.54 -8.15
C LYS A 24 1.27 31.07 -8.65
N GLU A 25 1.24 30.20 -9.66
CA GLU A 25 0.03 29.63 -10.24
C GLU A 25 -0.30 28.31 -9.57
N LYS A 26 -1.58 27.98 -9.51
CA LYS A 26 -2.05 26.66 -9.06
C LYS A 26 -2.05 25.68 -10.23
N LYS A 27 -1.32 24.58 -10.09
CA LYS A 27 -1.36 23.47 -11.04
C LYS A 27 -2.42 22.47 -10.59
N VAL A 28 -3.42 22.23 -11.44
CA VAL A 28 -4.43 21.20 -11.22
C VAL A 28 -3.83 19.85 -11.61
N ILE A 29 -3.81 18.93 -10.65
CA ILE A 29 -3.36 17.55 -10.84
C ILE A 29 -4.54 16.62 -11.07
N LEU A 30 -5.65 16.81 -10.30
CA LEU A 30 -6.92 16.13 -10.46
C LEU A 30 -7.99 17.19 -10.66
N ASP A 31 -8.83 17.04 -11.66
CA ASP A 31 -9.74 18.10 -12.14
C ASP A 31 -11.13 18.09 -11.45
N GLY A 32 -11.41 17.13 -10.59
CA GLY A 32 -12.70 16.97 -9.92
C GLY A 32 -13.68 16.07 -10.66
N SER A 33 -13.34 15.55 -11.83
CA SER A 33 -14.22 14.63 -12.57
C SER A 33 -14.20 13.21 -12.06
N ILE A 34 -13.24 12.87 -11.16
CA ILE A 34 -12.98 11.51 -10.72
C ILE A 34 -13.99 11.10 -9.65
N GLN A 35 -14.70 10.01 -9.94
CA GLN A 35 -15.61 9.36 -9.00
C GLN A 35 -15.51 7.83 -9.13
N GLY A 36 -15.86 7.12 -8.06
CA GLY A 36 -15.82 5.67 -8.09
C GLY A 36 -16.17 5.03 -6.76
N LYS A 37 -16.18 3.69 -6.78
CA LYS A 37 -16.54 2.87 -5.63
C LYS A 37 -15.73 1.57 -5.65
N ALA A 38 -15.08 1.26 -4.56
CA ALA A 38 -14.44 -0.03 -4.31
C ALA A 38 -15.29 -0.80 -3.28
N SER A 39 -15.85 -1.93 -3.70
CA SER A 39 -16.69 -2.77 -2.84
C SER A 39 -15.88 -3.86 -2.15
N PRO A 40 -16.30 -4.35 -0.98
CA PRO A 40 -15.65 -5.43 -0.26
C PRO A 40 -15.43 -6.67 -1.14
N GLY A 41 -14.28 -7.31 -1.01
CA GLY A 41 -13.93 -8.51 -1.79
C GLY A 41 -13.74 -8.26 -3.29
N ARG A 42 -13.73 -7.00 -3.74
CA ARG A 42 -13.53 -6.63 -5.14
C ARG A 42 -12.32 -5.73 -5.32
N MET A 43 -11.69 -5.86 -6.49
CA MET A 43 -10.58 -4.99 -6.89
C MET A 43 -11.10 -3.89 -7.81
N LEU A 44 -10.73 -2.64 -7.50
CA LEU A 44 -10.91 -1.48 -8.38
C LEU A 44 -9.57 -1.17 -9.06
N ALA A 45 -9.52 -1.19 -10.40
CA ALA A 45 -8.34 -0.82 -11.15
C ALA A 45 -8.45 0.64 -11.65
N ILE A 46 -7.45 1.46 -11.32
CA ILE A 46 -7.31 2.82 -11.84
C ILE A 46 -6.31 2.79 -13.00
N MET A 47 -6.79 3.07 -14.20
CA MET A 47 -6.01 2.99 -15.43
C MET A 47 -5.84 4.38 -16.07
N GLY A 48 -4.73 4.57 -16.77
CA GLY A 48 -4.44 5.81 -17.48
C GLY A 48 -2.96 5.93 -17.88
N PRO A 49 -2.60 6.87 -18.76
CA PRO A 49 -1.22 7.08 -19.19
C PRO A 49 -0.31 7.52 -18.03
N SER A 50 1.00 7.45 -18.24
CA SER A 50 1.96 7.98 -17.26
C SER A 50 1.74 9.49 -17.09
N GLY A 51 1.80 9.96 -15.84
CA GLY A 51 1.55 11.36 -15.50
C GLY A 51 0.06 11.77 -15.39
N ALA A 52 -0.89 10.85 -15.63
CA ALA A 52 -2.33 11.14 -15.50
C ALA A 52 -2.83 11.32 -14.05
N GLY A 53 -1.95 11.29 -13.06
CA GLY A 53 -2.34 11.48 -11.65
C GLY A 53 -2.79 10.22 -10.91
N LYS A 54 -2.58 9.00 -11.44
CA LYS A 54 -3.00 7.74 -10.80
C LYS A 54 -2.52 7.60 -9.36
N SER A 55 -1.22 7.79 -9.12
CA SER A 55 -0.64 7.76 -7.77
C SER A 55 -1.22 8.86 -6.88
N SER A 56 -1.51 10.04 -7.45
CA SER A 56 -2.16 11.13 -6.72
C SER A 56 -3.57 10.76 -6.26
N VAL A 57 -4.34 10.07 -7.12
CA VAL A 57 -5.66 9.54 -6.74
C VAL A 57 -5.51 8.54 -5.58
N LEU A 58 -4.59 7.57 -5.69
CA LEU A 58 -4.37 6.57 -4.64
C LEU A 58 -3.99 7.23 -3.31
N HIS A 59 -3.08 8.21 -3.32
CA HIS A 59 -2.68 8.94 -2.12
C HIS A 59 -3.81 9.80 -1.54
N ALA A 60 -4.63 10.42 -2.40
CA ALA A 60 -5.81 11.17 -1.98
C ALA A 60 -6.82 10.25 -1.29
N LEU A 61 -7.13 9.10 -1.90
CA LEU A 61 -8.04 8.10 -1.34
C LEU A 61 -7.53 7.51 -0.03
N ALA A 62 -6.22 7.26 0.06
CA ALA A 62 -5.59 6.72 1.26
C ALA A 62 -5.43 7.74 2.41
N GLY A 63 -5.82 9.01 2.20
CA GLY A 63 -5.64 10.07 3.20
C GLY A 63 -4.17 10.44 3.44
N ARG A 64 -3.29 10.16 2.48
CA ARG A 64 -1.85 10.45 2.61
C ARG A 64 -1.45 11.83 2.08
N ILE A 65 -2.34 12.53 1.40
CA ILE A 65 -2.13 13.92 1.00
C ILE A 65 -2.46 14.79 2.20
N LYS A 66 -1.42 15.36 2.81
CA LYS A 66 -1.60 16.35 3.86
C LYS A 66 -1.88 17.70 3.21
N GLU A 67 -2.98 18.31 3.59
CA GLU A 67 -3.24 19.71 3.28
C GLU A 67 -2.14 20.56 3.89
N GLN A 68 -1.46 21.29 3.06
CA GLN A 68 -0.42 22.24 3.46
C GLN A 68 -0.70 23.55 2.72
N SER A 69 -0.06 24.63 3.13
CA SER A 69 -0.21 25.97 2.49
C SER A 69 -0.04 26.00 0.96
N LYS A 70 0.31 24.88 0.33
CA LYS A 70 0.58 24.73 -1.11
C LYS A 70 -0.14 23.58 -1.78
N VAL A 71 -0.95 22.84 -1.04
CA VAL A 71 -1.65 21.65 -1.53
C VAL A 71 -3.10 21.73 -1.04
N ASP A 72 -4.01 21.85 -1.98
CA ASP A 72 -5.44 21.87 -1.71
C ASP A 72 -6.08 20.60 -2.27
N LEU A 73 -6.76 19.84 -1.43
CA LEU A 73 -7.51 18.64 -1.81
C LEU A 73 -9.00 18.87 -1.56
N TYR A 74 -9.80 18.74 -2.61
CA TYR A 74 -11.26 18.85 -2.56
C TYR A 74 -11.89 17.53 -2.98
N GLY A 75 -13.18 17.40 -2.71
CA GLY A 75 -13.98 16.22 -3.00
C GLY A 75 -14.27 15.40 -1.75
N GLU A 76 -15.08 14.40 -1.92
CA GLU A 76 -15.62 13.61 -0.81
C GLU A 76 -15.16 12.16 -0.88
N ARG A 77 -14.91 11.57 0.28
CA ARG A 77 -14.61 10.15 0.45
C ARG A 77 -15.59 9.57 1.45
N PHE A 78 -16.03 8.35 1.20
CA PHE A 78 -17.02 7.66 2.04
C PHE A 78 -16.49 6.29 2.42
N ILE A 79 -16.65 5.91 3.67
CA ILE A 79 -16.43 4.55 4.15
C ILE A 79 -17.76 3.99 4.60
N ASN A 80 -18.21 2.90 3.97
CA ASN A 80 -19.51 2.28 4.24
C ASN A 80 -20.67 3.29 4.20
N GLY A 81 -20.62 4.23 3.24
CA GLY A 81 -21.62 5.29 3.07
C GLY A 81 -21.48 6.49 4.01
N HIS A 82 -20.57 6.46 4.96
CA HIS A 82 -20.30 7.57 5.87
C HIS A 82 -19.17 8.45 5.35
N PRO A 83 -19.31 9.79 5.34
CA PRO A 83 -18.27 10.69 4.87
C PRO A 83 -17.03 10.62 5.77
N VAL A 84 -15.86 10.56 5.13
CA VAL A 84 -14.57 10.63 5.81
C VAL A 84 -14.17 12.08 5.92
N THR A 85 -14.24 12.66 7.12
CA THR A 85 -13.94 14.06 7.39
C THR A 85 -12.59 14.22 8.09
N GLY A 86 -11.83 15.23 7.70
CA GLY A 86 -10.59 15.66 8.39
C GLY A 86 -9.56 14.52 8.54
N ASP A 87 -9.03 14.39 9.76
CA ASP A 87 -7.99 13.41 10.13
C ASP A 87 -8.49 11.99 10.36
N SER A 88 -9.71 11.65 9.92
CA SER A 88 -10.22 10.28 10.03
C SER A 88 -9.29 9.32 9.30
N MET A 89 -8.56 8.51 10.04
CA MET A 89 -7.65 7.51 9.47
C MET A 89 -8.47 6.39 8.82
N ILE A 90 -8.37 6.28 7.50
CA ILE A 90 -8.85 5.10 6.81
C ILE A 90 -7.92 3.93 7.18
N PRO A 91 -8.43 2.79 7.67
CA PRO A 91 -7.60 1.63 8.00
C PRO A 91 -7.08 0.96 6.72
N ALA A 92 -6.21 1.67 6.02
CA ALA A 92 -5.71 1.30 4.71
C ALA A 92 -4.19 1.13 4.71
N ALA A 93 -3.73 0.11 4.00
CA ALA A 93 -2.33 -0.02 3.61
C ALA A 93 -2.09 0.57 2.22
N VAL A 94 -0.98 1.26 2.06
CA VAL A 94 -0.52 1.73 0.75
C VAL A 94 0.81 1.10 0.43
N ILE A 95 0.84 0.28 -0.61
CA ILE A 95 2.03 -0.40 -1.07
C ILE A 95 2.62 0.43 -2.21
N GLU A 96 3.62 1.22 -1.88
CA GLU A 96 4.32 2.12 -2.80
C GLU A 96 5.17 1.35 -3.81
N GLN A 97 5.51 2.00 -4.92
CA GLN A 97 6.34 1.43 -5.98
C GLN A 97 7.73 1.01 -5.46
N GLU A 98 8.35 1.87 -4.66
CA GLU A 98 9.64 1.63 -4.03
C GLU A 98 9.54 1.70 -2.51
N VAL A 99 9.98 0.65 -1.84
CA VAL A 99 10.07 0.60 -0.38
C VAL A 99 11.54 0.49 0.03
N ASN A 100 11.97 1.44 0.86
CA ASN A 100 13.30 1.42 1.43
C ASN A 100 13.38 0.47 2.62
N PHE A 101 14.17 -0.56 2.48
CA PHE A 101 14.51 -1.50 3.55
C PHE A 101 15.95 -1.29 4.01
N PHE A 102 16.25 -1.72 5.22
CA PHE A 102 17.63 -1.82 5.69
C PHE A 102 18.34 -2.97 4.96
N PRO A 103 19.34 -2.69 4.11
CA PRO A 103 19.88 -3.68 3.19
C PRO A 103 20.66 -4.81 3.86
N HIS A 104 21.14 -4.60 5.08
CA HIS A 104 21.89 -5.59 5.86
C HIS A 104 21.01 -6.56 6.63
N MET A 105 19.73 -6.20 6.86
CA MET A 105 18.78 -7.06 7.54
C MET A 105 18.31 -8.18 6.61
N SER A 106 18.07 -9.36 7.17
CA SER A 106 17.38 -10.44 6.48
C SER A 106 15.87 -10.12 6.35
N VAL A 107 15.17 -10.90 5.52
CA VAL A 107 13.72 -10.80 5.37
C VAL A 107 13.02 -11.02 6.71
N ARG A 108 13.43 -12.04 7.46
CA ARG A 108 12.89 -12.37 8.79
C ARG A 108 13.15 -11.25 9.80
N GLU A 109 14.36 -10.74 9.86
CA GLU A 109 14.71 -9.63 10.77
C GLU A 109 13.90 -8.38 10.43
N THR A 110 13.73 -8.07 9.15
CA THR A 110 12.88 -6.95 8.69
C THR A 110 11.44 -7.11 9.15
N LEU A 111 10.86 -8.30 9.02
CA LEU A 111 9.49 -8.56 9.47
C LEU A 111 9.37 -8.49 10.98
N ASN A 112 10.29 -9.10 11.74
CA ASN A 112 10.29 -9.02 13.19
C ASN A 112 10.35 -7.57 13.69
N PHE A 113 11.26 -6.78 13.12
CA PHE A 113 11.39 -5.35 13.43
C PHE A 113 10.09 -4.57 13.15
N ARG A 114 9.46 -4.83 12.00
CA ARG A 114 8.21 -4.16 11.63
C ARG A 114 7.03 -4.61 12.49
N VAL A 115 6.94 -5.88 12.86
CA VAL A 115 5.92 -6.40 13.79
C VAL A 115 6.05 -5.72 15.14
N GLU A 116 7.28 -5.57 15.63
CA GLU A 116 7.53 -4.91 16.92
C GLU A 116 7.14 -3.42 16.89
N LEU A 117 7.47 -2.71 15.84
CA LEU A 117 7.09 -1.31 15.67
C LEU A 117 5.57 -1.09 15.50
N LYS A 118 4.91 -1.91 14.66
CA LYS A 118 3.48 -1.72 14.34
C LYS A 118 2.53 -2.23 15.42
N LEU A 119 2.86 -3.36 16.07
CA LEU A 119 1.98 -4.01 17.04
C LEU A 119 2.45 -3.79 18.50
N GLY A 120 3.62 -3.22 18.68
CA GLY A 120 4.18 -2.87 19.97
C GLY A 120 4.64 -4.05 20.82
N SER A 121 5.25 -3.72 21.96
CA SER A 121 5.81 -4.70 22.92
C SER A 121 4.74 -5.50 23.69
N ARG A 122 3.45 -5.16 23.56
CA ARG A 122 2.33 -5.84 24.21
C ARG A 122 2.13 -7.28 23.76
N LEU A 123 2.59 -7.61 22.53
CA LEU A 123 2.50 -8.99 22.03
C LEU A 123 3.63 -9.85 22.59
N LYS A 124 3.26 -11.00 23.14
CA LYS A 124 4.22 -12.02 23.58
C LYS A 124 5.07 -12.47 22.37
N LYS A 125 6.36 -12.74 22.59
CA LYS A 125 7.31 -13.18 21.55
C LYS A 125 6.74 -14.31 20.68
N LYS A 126 6.15 -15.33 21.28
CA LYS A 126 5.51 -16.47 20.57
C LYS A 126 4.47 -16.02 19.53
N ASN A 127 3.68 -15.00 19.84
CA ASN A 127 2.65 -14.50 18.93
C ASN A 127 3.28 -13.70 17.80
N ARG A 128 4.34 -12.92 18.07
CA ARG A 128 5.11 -12.19 17.05
C ARG A 128 5.76 -13.17 16.07
N ASP A 129 6.44 -14.21 16.59
CA ASP A 129 7.08 -15.24 15.76
C ASP A 129 6.04 -15.96 14.86
N LYS A 130 4.84 -16.21 15.41
CA LYS A 130 3.74 -16.80 14.63
C LYS A 130 3.33 -15.90 13.48
N ILE A 131 3.08 -14.60 13.71
CA ILE A 131 2.72 -13.64 12.65
C ILE A 131 3.78 -13.61 11.56
N VAL A 132 5.07 -13.53 11.93
CA VAL A 132 6.16 -13.50 10.96
C VAL A 132 6.22 -14.79 10.14
N ASN A 133 6.08 -15.96 10.77
CA ASN A 133 6.10 -17.23 10.06
C ASN A 133 4.90 -17.39 9.13
N ASP A 134 3.71 -16.96 9.56
CA ASP A 134 2.50 -16.99 8.72
C ASP A 134 2.67 -16.09 7.50
N LEU A 135 3.20 -14.86 7.65
CA LEU A 135 3.50 -13.96 6.54
C LEU A 135 4.55 -14.51 5.57
N LEU A 136 5.63 -15.09 6.11
CA LEU A 136 6.67 -15.73 5.30
C LEU A 136 6.09 -16.85 4.43
N LYS A 137 5.26 -17.70 5.01
CA LYS A 137 4.61 -18.81 4.33
C LYS A 137 3.62 -18.32 3.27
N GLN A 138 2.71 -17.44 3.64
CA GLN A 138 1.68 -16.91 2.74
C GLN A 138 2.28 -16.22 1.53
N LEU A 139 3.32 -15.40 1.73
CA LEU A 139 3.96 -14.67 0.66
C LEU A 139 5.10 -15.43 -0.02
N ARG A 140 5.25 -16.75 0.28
CA ARG A 140 6.28 -17.61 -0.33
C ARG A 140 7.69 -17.03 -0.18
N LEU A 141 8.00 -16.52 1.02
CA LEU A 141 9.30 -15.95 1.38
C LEU A 141 10.12 -16.87 2.28
N GLU A 142 9.63 -18.09 2.58
CA GLU A 142 10.28 -19.04 3.48
C GLU A 142 11.73 -19.35 3.05
N LYS A 143 11.94 -19.58 1.75
CA LYS A 143 13.26 -19.93 1.19
C LYS A 143 14.28 -18.79 1.28
N SER A 144 13.81 -17.55 1.35
CA SER A 144 14.64 -16.35 1.44
C SER A 144 14.57 -15.68 2.81
N ALA A 145 13.95 -16.33 3.80
CA ALA A 145 13.70 -15.76 5.11
C ALA A 145 14.97 -15.22 5.77
N ASP A 146 16.07 -15.94 5.68
CA ASP A 146 17.34 -15.58 6.30
C ASP A 146 18.34 -14.93 5.31
N THR A 147 17.86 -14.63 4.08
CA THR A 147 18.64 -13.90 3.08
C THR A 147 18.51 -12.40 3.33
N ARG A 148 19.62 -11.67 3.20
CA ARG A 148 19.65 -10.20 3.28
C ARG A 148 18.72 -9.58 2.25
N VAL A 149 18.06 -8.49 2.62
CA VAL A 149 17.22 -7.74 1.69
C VAL A 149 18.08 -7.12 0.58
N GLY A 150 19.24 -6.57 0.91
CA GLY A 150 20.17 -5.98 -0.04
C GLY A 150 19.67 -4.65 -0.64
N ASN A 151 20.45 -4.09 -1.55
CA ASN A 151 20.11 -2.91 -2.36
C ASN A 151 20.93 -2.96 -3.67
N ALA A 152 21.08 -1.82 -4.38
CA ALA A 152 21.86 -1.73 -5.61
C ALA A 152 23.35 -2.12 -5.44
N SER A 153 23.92 -1.87 -4.26
CA SER A 153 25.34 -2.14 -3.95
C SER A 153 25.55 -3.43 -3.16
N ILE A 154 24.53 -3.91 -2.47
CA ILE A 154 24.59 -5.09 -1.60
C ILE A 154 23.67 -6.16 -2.18
N ARG A 155 24.27 -7.30 -2.56
CA ARG A 155 23.50 -8.45 -3.07
C ARG A 155 22.50 -8.93 -2.01
N GLY A 156 21.25 -9.16 -2.43
CA GLY A 156 20.17 -9.62 -1.57
C GLY A 156 19.11 -10.38 -2.33
N ILE A 157 17.90 -10.32 -1.82
CA ILE A 157 16.73 -10.96 -2.42
C ILE A 157 16.39 -10.39 -3.80
N SER A 158 15.68 -11.16 -4.61
CA SER A 158 15.19 -10.73 -5.93
C SER A 158 14.16 -9.60 -5.83
N GLY A 159 13.95 -8.85 -6.93
CA GLY A 159 12.94 -7.79 -6.99
C GLY A 159 11.53 -8.28 -6.67
N GLY A 160 11.18 -9.50 -7.10
CA GLY A 160 9.91 -10.12 -6.78
C GLY A 160 9.76 -10.47 -5.29
N GLU A 161 10.81 -10.96 -4.65
CA GLU A 161 10.83 -11.21 -3.19
C GLU A 161 10.76 -9.91 -2.43
N ARG A 162 11.47 -8.87 -2.88
CA ARG A 162 11.41 -7.53 -2.29
C ARG A 162 9.99 -6.95 -2.35
N ARG A 163 9.28 -7.13 -3.47
CA ARG A 163 7.89 -6.70 -3.62
C ARG A 163 6.96 -7.47 -2.66
N ARG A 164 7.12 -8.79 -2.54
CA ARG A 164 6.36 -9.59 -1.57
C ARG A 164 6.66 -9.20 -0.14
N LEU A 165 7.92 -8.87 0.18
CA LEU A 165 8.30 -8.34 1.49
C LEU A 165 7.61 -6.99 1.78
N SER A 166 7.52 -6.07 0.79
CA SER A 166 6.81 -4.81 0.99
C SER A 166 5.32 -5.01 1.31
N ILE A 167 4.70 -5.98 0.67
CA ILE A 167 3.32 -6.37 0.96
C ILE A 167 3.22 -6.96 2.38
N ALA A 168 4.13 -7.89 2.74
CA ALA A 168 4.15 -8.48 4.07
C ALA A 168 4.18 -7.44 5.18
N VAL A 169 5.01 -6.43 5.03
CA VAL A 169 5.15 -5.33 5.99
C VAL A 169 3.85 -4.55 6.17
N GLU A 170 3.11 -4.32 5.11
CA GLU A 170 1.84 -3.59 5.19
C GLU A 170 0.72 -4.47 5.77
N LEU A 171 0.69 -5.77 5.48
CA LEU A 171 -0.29 -6.72 6.01
C LEU A 171 -0.17 -6.96 7.52
N ILE A 172 0.95 -6.63 8.17
CA ILE A 172 1.13 -6.76 9.63
C ILE A 172 0.00 -6.10 10.42
N SER A 173 -0.51 -4.97 9.94
CA SER A 173 -1.58 -4.20 10.62
C SER A 173 -2.98 -4.69 10.29
N SER A 174 -3.13 -5.79 9.55
CA SER A 174 -4.43 -6.33 9.09
C SER A 174 -5.34 -5.24 8.51
N PRO A 175 -4.90 -4.52 7.45
CA PRO A 175 -5.67 -3.42 6.89
C PRO A 175 -6.94 -3.94 6.20
N SER A 176 -8.05 -3.24 6.36
CA SER A 176 -9.33 -3.56 5.69
C SER A 176 -9.36 -3.09 4.23
N LEU A 177 -8.44 -2.22 3.83
CA LEU A 177 -8.33 -1.67 2.47
C LEU A 177 -6.86 -1.60 2.06
N ILE A 178 -6.55 -2.00 0.82
CA ILE A 178 -5.18 -2.02 0.31
C ILE A 178 -5.11 -1.24 -1.01
N PHE A 179 -4.23 -0.26 -1.05
CA PHE A 179 -3.88 0.48 -2.25
C PHE A 179 -2.54 -0.01 -2.81
N LEU A 180 -2.50 -0.29 -4.10
CA LEU A 180 -1.30 -0.76 -4.81
C LEU A 180 -0.93 0.26 -5.88
N ASP A 181 0.22 0.92 -5.72
CA ASP A 181 0.74 1.81 -6.76
C ASP A 181 1.69 1.05 -7.68
N GLU A 182 1.36 1.03 -8.97
CA GLU A 182 2.09 0.32 -10.03
C GLU A 182 2.61 -1.08 -9.61
N PRO A 183 1.74 -2.01 -9.18
CA PRO A 183 2.18 -3.29 -8.63
C PRO A 183 2.96 -4.15 -9.65
N THR A 184 2.94 -3.77 -10.92
CA THR A 184 3.54 -4.50 -12.04
C THR A 184 4.76 -3.80 -12.65
N SER A 185 5.22 -2.68 -12.10
CA SER A 185 6.41 -1.98 -12.60
C SER A 185 7.67 -2.84 -12.40
N GLY A 186 8.34 -3.22 -13.50
CA GLY A 186 9.57 -4.02 -13.49
C GLY A 186 9.97 -4.51 -14.88
N LYS A 187 11.26 -4.77 -15.10
CA LYS A 187 11.89 -5.02 -16.41
C LYS A 187 11.39 -6.24 -17.22
N ASN A 188 10.42 -7.02 -16.74
CA ASN A 188 9.94 -8.25 -17.42
C ASN A 188 8.41 -8.42 -17.35
N ASN A 189 7.68 -7.69 -18.20
CA ASN A 189 6.21 -7.66 -18.25
C ASN A 189 5.48 -9.01 -18.42
N LYS A 190 6.09 -10.02 -19.04
CA LYS A 190 5.40 -11.30 -19.32
C LYS A 190 5.27 -12.25 -18.13
N LYS A 191 6.17 -12.17 -17.13
CA LYS A 191 6.10 -13.00 -15.91
C LYS A 191 5.22 -12.38 -14.80
N TRP A 192 4.92 -11.09 -14.90
CA TRP A 192 4.27 -10.32 -13.84
C TRP A 192 2.74 -10.46 -13.79
N ASN A 193 2.07 -10.70 -14.92
CA ASN A 193 0.60 -10.91 -14.91
C ASN A 193 0.20 -12.11 -14.05
N ARG A 194 1.00 -13.17 -14.03
CA ARG A 194 0.78 -14.32 -13.14
C ARG A 194 1.07 -13.98 -11.68
N SER A 195 2.12 -13.18 -11.44
CA SER A 195 2.49 -12.71 -10.10
C SER A 195 1.48 -11.74 -9.50
N LEU A 196 0.82 -10.89 -10.31
CA LEU A 196 -0.24 -10.00 -9.85
C LEU A 196 -1.50 -10.79 -9.47
N LEU A 197 -1.89 -11.75 -10.30
CA LEU A 197 -3.02 -12.65 -9.99
C LEU A 197 -2.74 -13.49 -8.74
N ASP A 198 -1.52 -14.02 -8.60
CA ASP A 198 -1.08 -14.73 -7.39
C ASP A 198 -1.11 -13.79 -6.16
N MET A 199 -0.72 -12.53 -6.33
CA MET A 199 -0.70 -11.53 -5.26
C MET A 199 -2.11 -11.09 -4.85
N VAL A 200 -2.99 -10.85 -5.82
CA VAL A 200 -4.41 -10.53 -5.56
C VAL A 200 -5.10 -11.71 -4.92
N HIS A 201 -4.83 -12.94 -5.36
CA HIS A 201 -5.35 -14.16 -4.73
C HIS A 201 -4.81 -14.32 -3.29
N LEU A 202 -3.53 -14.05 -3.04
CA LEU A 202 -2.94 -14.06 -1.70
C LEU A 202 -3.58 -13.01 -0.78
N ILE A 203 -3.84 -11.81 -1.28
CA ILE A 203 -4.51 -10.74 -0.53
C ILE A 203 -5.99 -11.09 -0.30
N SER A 204 -6.69 -11.64 -1.30
CA SER A 204 -8.10 -12.02 -1.18
C SER A 204 -8.33 -13.21 -0.23
N THR A 205 -7.33 -14.03 0.02
CA THR A 205 -7.40 -15.10 1.06
C THR A 205 -7.11 -14.55 2.46
N TRP A 206 -6.69 -13.30 2.58
CA TRP A 206 -6.41 -12.63 3.84
C TRP A 206 -7.58 -11.72 4.29
N LEU A 207 -8.32 -11.17 3.35
CA LEU A 207 -9.55 -10.39 3.52
C LEU A 207 -10.78 -11.31 3.61
#